data_148f955988edcd18f6a7170fb021e55b
#
_entry.id   148f955988edcd18f6a7170fb021e55b
#
_cell.length_a   1.000
_cell.length_b   1.000
_cell.length_c   1.000
_cell.angle_alpha   90.00
_cell.angle_beta   90.00
_cell.angle_gamma   90.00
#
_symmetry.space_group_name_H-M   'P 1'
#
loop_
_entity.id
_entity.type
_entity.pdbx_description
1 polymer ?
#
loop_
_entity_poly.entity_id
_entity_poly.type
_entity_poly.pdbx_seq_one_letter_code
_entity_poly.pdbx_strand_id
1 'polypeptide(L)'
;MKITIVHGQSHKGSTYHISKILADKLDGEVKEFFLPRDFGEFCVGCTQCFRKSETLCPHYEKLKPLTEALDEADVLIFESPVYVYHVTGPMKAFLDHYGYRWMLHRPEPSMFHKQAVCISTAAGAGMKSTNKDMADSFF
;
A
#
# COMPACT_ATOMS: atom_id res chain seq x y z
N MET A 1 -18.45 5.34 -4.70
CA MET A 1 -17.33 5.08 -3.79
C MET A 1 -16.16 4.55 -4.59
N LYS A 2 -14.97 5.11 -4.41
CA LYS A 2 -13.74 4.66 -5.08
C LYS A 2 -12.93 3.79 -4.13
N ILE A 3 -12.51 2.63 -4.59
CA ILE A 3 -11.74 1.65 -3.81
C ILE A 3 -10.42 1.43 -4.50
N THR A 4 -9.31 1.57 -3.77
CA THR A 4 -7.99 1.21 -4.28
C THR A 4 -7.45 0.02 -3.51
N ILE A 5 -7.06 -1.03 -4.22
CA ILE A 5 -6.46 -2.24 -3.66
C ILE A 5 -4.99 -2.30 -4.05
N VAL A 6 -4.12 -2.46 -3.07
CA VAL A 6 -2.69 -2.73 -3.31
C VAL A 6 -2.41 -4.16 -2.87
N HIS A 7 -2.12 -5.01 -3.84
CA HIS A 7 -1.78 -6.41 -3.63
C HIS A 7 -0.27 -6.57 -3.40
N GLY A 8 0.12 -7.17 -2.29
CA GLY A 8 1.52 -7.37 -1.90
C GLY A 8 2.28 -8.36 -2.76
N GLN A 9 1.61 -9.01 -3.71
CA GLN A 9 2.24 -9.85 -4.72
C GLN A 9 1.39 -9.95 -5.98
N SER A 10 2.01 -10.45 -7.06
CA SER A 10 1.38 -10.44 -8.38
C SER A 10 0.49 -11.66 -8.67
N HIS A 11 0.62 -12.76 -7.93
CA HIS A 11 -0.25 -13.91 -8.14
C HIS A 11 -1.56 -13.81 -7.34
N LYS A 12 -2.61 -14.40 -7.88
CA LYS A 12 -3.97 -14.34 -7.32
C LYS A 12 -4.22 -15.54 -6.39
N GLY A 13 -3.67 -15.47 -5.16
CA GLY A 13 -3.83 -16.49 -4.14
C GLY A 13 -4.95 -16.18 -3.14
N SER A 14 -4.87 -16.78 -1.94
CA SER A 14 -5.91 -16.65 -0.90
C SER A 14 -6.12 -15.21 -0.46
N THR A 15 -5.05 -14.45 -0.25
CA THR A 15 -5.14 -13.04 0.19
C THR A 15 -5.86 -12.19 -0.86
N TYR A 16 -5.53 -12.38 -2.14
CA TYR A 16 -6.22 -11.75 -3.26
C TYR A 16 -7.73 -12.01 -3.21
N HIS A 17 -8.13 -13.27 -3.09
CA HIS A 17 -9.55 -13.62 -3.11
C HIS A 17 -10.33 -13.02 -1.93
N ILE A 18 -9.71 -12.93 -0.74
CA ILE A 18 -10.35 -12.30 0.42
C ILE A 18 -10.53 -10.79 0.19
N SER A 19 -9.53 -10.11 -0.36
CA SER A 19 -9.65 -8.68 -0.67
C SER A 19 -10.73 -8.41 -1.72
N LYS A 20 -10.89 -9.30 -2.70
CA LYS A 20 -11.96 -9.20 -3.71
C LYS A 20 -13.34 -9.39 -3.10
N ILE A 21 -13.52 -10.37 -2.20
CA ILE A 21 -14.80 -10.56 -1.48
C ILE A 21 -15.19 -9.29 -0.73
N LEU A 22 -14.24 -8.63 -0.09
CA LEU A 22 -14.51 -7.36 0.60
C LEU A 22 -14.90 -6.26 -0.39
N ALA A 23 -14.12 -6.08 -1.45
CA ALA A 23 -14.37 -5.05 -2.45
C ALA A 23 -15.74 -5.23 -3.12
N ASP A 24 -16.12 -6.46 -3.47
CA ASP A 24 -17.42 -6.78 -4.07
C ASP A 24 -18.59 -6.44 -3.13
N LYS A 25 -18.40 -6.61 -1.80
CA LYS A 25 -19.41 -6.25 -0.81
C LYS A 25 -19.54 -4.74 -0.60
N LEU A 26 -18.50 -3.98 -0.86
CA LEU A 26 -18.51 -2.52 -0.75
C LEU A 26 -19.17 -1.83 -1.93
N ASP A 27 -19.31 -2.51 -3.06
CA ASP A 27 -20.02 -2.06 -4.28
C ASP A 27 -19.53 -0.69 -4.78
N GLY A 28 -18.25 -0.61 -5.09
CA GLY A 28 -17.59 0.61 -5.58
C GLY A 28 -16.79 0.41 -6.86
N GLU A 29 -16.29 1.53 -7.40
CA GLU A 29 -15.31 1.51 -8.49
C GLU A 29 -13.96 1.07 -7.94
N VAL A 30 -13.40 -0.02 -8.46
CA VAL A 30 -12.18 -0.64 -7.94
C VAL A 30 -11.00 -0.39 -8.88
N LYS A 31 -9.90 0.17 -8.34
CA LYS A 31 -8.57 0.18 -8.98
C LYS A 31 -7.66 -0.80 -8.24
N GLU A 32 -6.93 -1.62 -8.99
CA GLU A 32 -6.05 -2.65 -8.41
C GLU A 32 -4.62 -2.48 -8.89
N PHE A 33 -3.68 -2.61 -7.97
CA PHE A 33 -2.24 -2.61 -8.26
C PHE A 33 -1.59 -3.86 -7.67
N PHE A 34 -0.77 -4.53 -8.47
CA PHE A 34 -0.11 -5.78 -8.10
C PHE A 34 1.41 -5.57 -7.99
N LEU A 35 1.94 -5.73 -6.80
CA LEU A 35 3.37 -5.61 -6.56
C LEU A 35 4.08 -6.97 -6.78
N PRO A 36 5.28 -7.02 -7.35
CA PRO A 36 6.07 -5.87 -7.84
C PRO A 36 5.77 -5.46 -9.28
N ARG A 37 4.78 -6.07 -9.95
CA ARG A 37 4.49 -5.83 -11.37
C ARG A 37 4.25 -4.35 -11.67
N ASP A 38 3.38 -3.71 -10.89
CA ASP A 38 2.97 -2.33 -11.14
C ASP A 38 3.90 -1.30 -10.46
N PHE A 39 4.63 -1.73 -9.44
CA PHE A 39 5.72 -0.96 -8.83
C PHE A 39 6.66 -1.91 -8.08
N GLY A 40 7.93 -1.97 -8.48
CA GLY A 40 8.91 -2.90 -7.92
C GLY A 40 10.25 -2.27 -7.56
N GLU A 41 10.33 -0.94 -7.44
CA GLU A 41 11.58 -0.25 -7.13
C GLU A 41 11.85 -0.22 -5.62
N PHE A 42 13.11 -0.40 -5.24
CA PHE A 42 13.56 -0.20 -3.87
C PHE A 42 13.94 1.26 -3.63
N CYS A 43 13.57 1.81 -2.48
CA CYS A 43 14.02 3.13 -2.06
C CYS A 43 15.55 3.16 -1.97
N VAL A 44 16.18 4.13 -2.64
CA VAL A 44 17.64 4.27 -2.65
C VAL A 44 18.17 5.14 -1.51
N GLY A 45 17.31 5.62 -0.62
CA GLY A 45 17.72 6.39 0.56
C GLY A 45 18.29 7.78 0.24
N CYS A 46 17.96 8.36 -0.92
CA CYS A 46 18.47 9.68 -1.31
C CYS A 46 17.92 10.84 -0.47
N THR A 47 16.88 10.62 0.32
CA THR A 47 16.21 11.58 1.21
C THR A 47 15.63 12.84 0.53
N GLN A 48 15.54 12.88 -0.80
CA GLN A 48 15.00 14.05 -1.51
C GLN A 48 13.55 14.35 -1.14
N CYS A 49 12.72 13.32 -0.96
CA CYS A 49 11.33 13.45 -0.51
C CYS A 49 11.23 14.05 0.89
N PHE A 50 12.23 13.85 1.76
CA PHE A 50 12.29 14.45 3.08
C PHE A 50 12.82 15.88 3.05
N ARG A 51 13.88 16.12 2.29
CA ARG A 51 14.61 17.39 2.29
C ARG A 51 13.97 18.47 1.43
N LYS A 52 13.29 18.07 0.35
CA LYS A 52 12.73 19.01 -0.64
C LYS A 52 11.31 18.65 -1.04
N SER A 53 11.13 17.64 -1.88
CA SER A 53 9.83 17.23 -2.40
C SER A 53 9.86 15.77 -2.85
N GLU A 54 8.75 15.08 -2.66
CA GLU A 54 8.51 13.73 -3.20
C GLU A 54 8.59 13.66 -4.73
N THR A 55 8.35 14.78 -5.41
CA THR A 55 8.49 14.86 -6.88
C THR A 55 9.93 14.68 -7.36
N LEU A 56 10.91 14.84 -6.47
CA LEU A 56 12.32 14.61 -6.75
C LEU A 56 12.78 13.17 -6.49
N CYS A 57 11.88 12.29 -6.06
CA CYS A 57 12.19 10.88 -5.96
C CYS A 57 12.56 10.30 -7.33
N PRO A 58 13.67 9.53 -7.45
CA PRO A 58 14.02 8.88 -8.72
C PRO A 58 12.92 7.99 -9.30
N HIS A 59 12.00 7.52 -8.45
CA HIS A 59 10.90 6.65 -8.83
C HIS A 59 9.55 7.35 -8.93
N TYR A 60 9.53 8.69 -8.84
CA TYR A 60 8.29 9.47 -8.78
C TYR A 60 7.32 9.15 -9.93
N GLU A 61 7.81 9.13 -11.17
CA GLU A 61 6.95 8.90 -12.33
C GLU A 61 6.31 7.49 -12.33
N LYS A 62 7.05 6.48 -11.87
CA LYS A 62 6.53 5.11 -11.73
C LYS A 62 5.53 4.98 -10.60
N LEU A 63 5.74 5.73 -9.52
CA LEU A 63 4.90 5.69 -8.32
C LEU A 63 3.62 6.53 -8.49
N LYS A 64 3.66 7.54 -9.34
CA LYS A 64 2.59 8.53 -9.52
C LYS A 64 1.20 7.91 -9.74
N PRO A 65 0.98 6.93 -10.63
CA PRO A 65 -0.35 6.34 -10.83
C PRO A 65 -0.91 5.68 -9.56
N LEU A 66 -0.04 5.06 -8.75
CA LEU A 66 -0.45 4.47 -7.48
C LEU A 66 -0.80 5.56 -6.47
N THR A 67 0.05 6.58 -6.38
CA THR A 67 -0.17 7.71 -5.47
C THR A 67 -1.48 8.43 -5.77
N GLU A 68 -1.74 8.74 -7.03
CA GLU A 68 -3.01 9.37 -7.46
C GLU A 68 -4.22 8.50 -7.09
N ALA A 69 -4.14 7.19 -7.32
CA ALA A 69 -5.22 6.28 -6.97
C ALA A 69 -5.44 6.19 -5.45
N LEU A 70 -4.36 6.21 -4.66
CA LEU A 70 -4.47 6.26 -3.20
C LEU A 70 -5.13 7.56 -2.73
N ASP A 71 -4.75 8.69 -3.33
CA ASP A 71 -5.26 10.02 -2.95
C ASP A 71 -6.73 10.21 -3.34
N GLU A 72 -7.17 9.63 -4.45
CA GLU A 72 -8.55 9.69 -4.93
C GLU A 72 -9.51 8.71 -4.23
N ALA A 73 -9.01 7.64 -3.63
CA ALA A 73 -9.84 6.60 -3.06
C ALA A 73 -10.61 7.05 -1.80
N ASP A 74 -11.79 6.51 -1.60
CA ASP A 74 -12.55 6.59 -0.34
C ASP A 74 -12.15 5.44 0.60
N VAL A 75 -11.83 4.28 0.02
CA VAL A 75 -11.41 3.08 0.75
C VAL A 75 -10.10 2.56 0.20
N LEU A 76 -9.15 2.31 1.09
CA LEU A 76 -7.87 1.67 0.79
C LEU A 76 -7.87 0.25 1.34
N ILE A 77 -7.55 -0.72 0.49
CA ILE A 77 -7.35 -2.11 0.91
C ILE A 77 -5.91 -2.48 0.61
N PHE A 78 -5.10 -2.67 1.65
CA PHE A 78 -3.75 -3.18 1.51
C PHE A 78 -3.75 -4.65 1.92
N GLU A 79 -3.28 -5.51 1.04
CA GLU A 79 -3.22 -6.93 1.34
C GLU A 79 -1.83 -7.50 1.08
N SER A 80 -1.42 -8.40 1.96
CA SER A 80 -0.15 -9.10 1.81
C SER A 80 -0.25 -10.48 2.42
N PRO A 81 0.15 -11.54 1.71
CA PRO A 81 0.43 -12.80 2.39
C PRO A 81 1.58 -12.60 3.40
N VAL A 82 1.58 -13.40 4.43
CA VAL A 82 2.69 -13.37 5.41
C VAL A 82 3.91 -14.05 4.80
N TYR A 83 4.98 -13.28 4.63
CA TYR A 83 6.30 -13.77 4.27
C TYR A 83 7.25 -13.58 5.44
N VAL A 84 7.66 -14.69 6.06
CA VAL A 84 8.56 -14.68 7.22
C VAL A 84 8.09 -13.68 8.29
N TYR A 85 6.86 -13.85 8.78
CA TYR A 85 6.19 -13.07 9.83
C TYR A 85 5.84 -11.62 9.49
N HIS A 86 6.14 -11.12 8.30
CA HIS A 86 5.95 -9.73 7.88
C HIS A 86 5.32 -9.62 6.49
N VAL A 87 5.15 -8.39 6.01
CA VAL A 87 4.69 -8.14 4.64
C VAL A 87 5.68 -8.69 3.63
N THR A 88 5.22 -8.89 2.39
CA THR A 88 6.12 -9.23 1.27
C THR A 88 7.18 -8.14 1.06
N GLY A 89 8.33 -8.51 0.51
CA GLY A 89 9.36 -7.55 0.14
C GLY A 89 8.85 -6.43 -0.78
N PRO A 90 8.08 -6.74 -1.84
CA PRO A 90 7.47 -5.70 -2.69
C PRO A 90 6.55 -4.74 -1.94
N MET A 91 5.73 -5.21 -1.00
CA MET A 91 4.88 -4.34 -0.17
C MET A 91 5.74 -3.40 0.69
N LYS A 92 6.78 -3.92 1.34
CA LYS A 92 7.70 -3.09 2.14
C LYS A 92 8.42 -2.06 1.28
N ALA A 93 8.92 -2.45 0.11
CA ALA A 93 9.57 -1.53 -0.84
C ALA A 93 8.61 -0.41 -1.27
N PHE A 94 7.35 -0.73 -1.52
CA PHE A 94 6.32 0.26 -1.84
C PHE A 94 6.08 1.21 -0.66
N LEU A 95 5.87 0.70 0.54
CA LEU A 95 5.62 1.51 1.74
C LEU A 95 6.80 2.42 2.10
N ASP A 96 8.04 2.00 1.84
CA ASP A 96 9.23 2.82 2.08
C ASP A 96 9.23 4.14 1.32
N HIS A 97 8.50 4.23 0.20
CA HIS A 97 8.41 5.46 -0.59
C HIS A 97 7.47 6.52 -0.02
N TYR A 98 6.69 6.21 1.02
CA TYR A 98 5.70 7.12 1.60
C TYR A 98 6.07 7.66 2.99
N GLY A 99 7.28 7.38 3.48
CA GLY A 99 7.74 7.85 4.78
C GLY A 99 7.64 9.37 4.98
N TYR A 100 7.75 10.15 3.91
CA TYR A 100 7.62 11.60 3.97
C TYR A 100 6.22 12.08 4.43
N ARG A 101 5.17 11.28 4.24
CA ARG A 101 3.80 11.66 4.62
C ARG A 101 3.62 11.67 6.12
N TRP A 102 4.13 10.68 6.82
CA TRP A 102 3.92 10.57 8.27
C TRP A 102 5.16 10.91 9.10
N MET A 103 6.37 10.56 8.68
CA MET A 103 7.60 10.88 9.42
C MET A 103 7.89 12.39 9.47
N LEU A 104 7.56 13.13 8.43
CA LEU A 104 7.75 14.58 8.36
C LEU A 104 6.48 15.39 8.65
N HIS A 105 5.44 14.73 9.10
CA HIS A 105 4.16 15.40 9.37
C HIS A 105 3.62 16.19 8.16
N ARG A 106 3.76 15.63 6.96
CA ARG A 106 3.19 16.15 5.70
C ARG A 106 2.17 15.18 5.14
N PRO A 107 1.09 14.85 5.87
CA PRO A 107 0.08 13.93 5.39
C PRO A 107 -0.69 14.53 4.21
N GLU A 108 -1.14 13.65 3.32
CA GLU A 108 -2.13 14.04 2.31
C GLU A 108 -3.48 14.28 3.01
N PRO A 109 -4.08 15.49 2.90
CA PRO A 109 -5.31 15.81 3.65
C PRO A 109 -6.46 14.84 3.41
N SER A 110 -6.58 14.27 2.21
CA SER A 110 -7.62 13.31 1.87
C SER A 110 -7.56 12.03 2.72
N MET A 111 -6.37 11.69 3.27
CA MET A 111 -6.19 10.49 4.09
C MET A 111 -7.02 10.51 5.38
N PHE A 112 -7.32 11.69 5.92
CA PHE A 112 -8.11 11.83 7.16
C PHE A 112 -9.58 11.43 6.99
N HIS A 113 -10.07 11.29 5.78
CA HIS A 113 -11.47 10.96 5.48
C HIS A 113 -11.63 9.55 4.89
N LYS A 114 -10.53 8.81 4.73
CA LYS A 114 -10.53 7.48 4.13
C LYS A 114 -10.73 6.38 5.17
N GLN A 115 -11.24 5.26 4.70
CA GLN A 115 -11.19 4.00 5.44
C GLN A 115 -10.02 3.17 4.92
N ALA A 116 -9.20 2.63 5.81
CA ALA A 116 -8.09 1.77 5.45
C ALA A 116 -8.27 0.37 6.08
N VAL A 117 -8.09 -0.65 5.27
CA VAL A 117 -8.19 -2.06 5.67
C VAL A 117 -6.91 -2.79 5.31
N CYS A 118 -6.35 -3.50 6.28
CA CYS A 118 -5.20 -4.37 6.08
C CYS A 118 -5.62 -5.83 6.15
N ILE A 119 -5.28 -6.61 5.13
CA ILE A 119 -5.63 -8.03 5.02
C ILE A 119 -4.36 -8.85 4.90
N SER A 120 -4.23 -9.88 5.71
CA SER A 120 -3.16 -10.87 5.55
C SER A 120 -3.66 -12.30 5.73
N THR A 121 -2.98 -13.23 5.07
CA THR A 121 -3.18 -14.67 5.26
C THR A 121 -1.85 -15.35 5.53
N ALA A 122 -1.87 -16.42 6.31
CA ALA A 122 -0.68 -17.18 6.65
C ALA A 122 -1.00 -18.66 6.78
N ALA A 123 -0.01 -19.51 6.58
CA ALA A 123 -0.13 -20.94 6.83
C ALA A 123 -0.19 -21.29 8.33
N GLY A 124 0.30 -20.42 9.20
CA GLY A 124 0.32 -20.68 10.65
C GLY A 124 0.31 -19.41 11.50
N ALA A 125 1.24 -18.50 11.30
CA ALA A 125 1.43 -17.33 12.17
C ALA A 125 1.92 -16.11 11.38
N GLY A 126 1.98 -14.93 12.04
CA GLY A 126 2.56 -13.70 11.48
C GLY A 126 1.54 -12.70 10.96
N MET A 127 0.24 -12.99 10.97
CA MET A 127 -0.79 -12.06 10.48
C MET A 127 -0.85 -10.76 11.28
N LYS A 128 -0.65 -10.83 12.60
CA LYS A 128 -0.68 -9.63 13.45
C LYS A 128 0.45 -8.65 13.10
N SER A 129 1.67 -9.15 12.95
CA SER A 129 2.82 -8.32 12.55
C SER A 129 2.69 -7.81 11.12
N THR A 130 2.24 -8.65 10.19
CA THR A 130 2.01 -8.25 8.80
C THR A 130 0.96 -7.15 8.68
N ASN A 131 -0.18 -7.28 9.36
CA ASN A 131 -1.20 -6.23 9.37
C ASN A 131 -0.67 -4.95 10.03
N LYS A 132 0.13 -5.08 11.10
CA LYS A 132 0.76 -3.93 11.75
C LYS A 132 1.74 -3.20 10.83
N ASP A 133 2.56 -3.92 10.06
CA ASP A 133 3.48 -3.32 9.09
C ASP A 133 2.75 -2.39 8.10
N MET A 134 1.57 -2.81 7.62
CA MET A 134 0.76 -1.99 6.71
C MET A 134 0.05 -0.85 7.46
N ALA A 135 -0.56 -1.16 8.61
CA ALA A 135 -1.32 -0.18 9.39
C ALA A 135 -0.44 0.99 9.88
N ASP A 136 0.79 0.72 10.31
CA ASP A 136 1.74 1.74 10.75
C ASP A 136 2.08 2.76 9.65
N SER A 137 1.80 2.44 8.39
CA SER A 137 2.03 3.34 7.25
C SER A 137 0.86 4.29 6.97
N PHE A 138 -0.25 4.16 7.68
CA PHE A 138 -1.42 5.05 7.56
C PHE A 138 -1.51 6.11 8.65
N PHE A 139 -0.74 5.97 9.74
CA PHE A 139 -0.85 6.82 10.93
C PHE A 139 0.46 7.47 11.31
#